data_2ff31cb87dea2a3fe243179d8be0f517
#
_entry.id   2ff31cb87dea2a3fe243179d8be0f517
#
_cell.length_a   1.000
_cell.length_b   1.000
_cell.length_c   1.000
_cell.angle_alpha   90.00
_cell.angle_beta   90.00
_cell.angle_gamma   90.00
#
_symmetry.space_group_name_H-M   'P 1'
#
loop_
_entity.id
_entity.type
_entity.pdbx_description
1 polymer ?
#
loop_
_entity_poly.entity_id
_entity_poly.type
_entity_poly.pdbx_seq_one_letter_code
_entity_poly.pdbx_strand_id
1 'polypeptide(L)'
;MRTVTFVFISALMAGCASTNEPPVQANDPTFAPVVPDYPRDQIVEDGALFRPYMANSLYSDVTARRVGDIITVTLSENTNASKSAGTQTSRDTGVDLQPITGLGGNAINLGGESIQLGVNASNDFTGDAQASQSNSLNGSISVTVVDVLPNQNLVIRGEKWLTLNHGDEYIRLTGIIRSADVSPDNEILSTRIANARIQYSGTGSFARSQEKGWLAKFFSSEWWPL
;
A
#
# COMPACT_ATOMS: atom_id res chain seq x y z
N MET A 1 -39.13 -28.89 -0.68
CA MET A 1 -37.71 -29.13 -0.46
C MET A 1 -36.80 -28.68 -1.63
N ARG A 2 -37.17 -28.85 -2.89
CA ARG A 2 -36.35 -28.46 -4.07
C ARG A 2 -36.15 -26.95 -4.20
N THR A 3 -37.07 -26.09 -3.79
CA THR A 3 -36.97 -24.61 -3.85
C THR A 3 -36.06 -24.05 -2.77
N VAL A 4 -35.98 -24.65 -1.58
CA VAL A 4 -35.11 -24.21 -0.49
C VAL A 4 -33.62 -24.47 -0.82
N THR A 5 -33.34 -25.60 -1.49
CA THR A 5 -31.97 -25.95 -1.92
C THR A 5 -31.44 -24.97 -2.99
N PHE A 6 -32.29 -24.49 -3.90
CA PHE A 6 -31.91 -23.52 -4.92
C PHE A 6 -31.60 -22.14 -4.34
N VAL A 7 -32.31 -21.70 -3.31
CA VAL A 7 -32.07 -20.42 -2.63
C VAL A 7 -30.76 -20.49 -1.85
N PHE A 8 -30.42 -21.61 -1.24
CA PHE A 8 -29.15 -21.77 -0.52
C PHE A 8 -27.93 -21.77 -1.46
N ILE A 9 -28.02 -22.40 -2.63
CA ILE A 9 -26.97 -22.41 -3.64
C ILE A 9 -26.80 -21.01 -4.25
N SER A 10 -27.87 -20.25 -4.45
CA SER A 10 -27.82 -18.88 -4.96
C SER A 10 -27.19 -17.88 -3.95
N ALA A 11 -27.40 -18.09 -2.65
CA ALA A 11 -26.81 -17.28 -1.60
C ALA A 11 -25.29 -17.51 -1.45
N LEU A 12 -24.79 -18.70 -1.74
CA LEU A 12 -23.37 -19.03 -1.72
C LEU A 12 -22.56 -18.41 -2.88
N MET A 13 -23.22 -18.09 -3.99
CA MET A 13 -22.58 -17.43 -5.15
C MET A 13 -22.41 -15.91 -5.00
N ALA A 14 -23.08 -15.27 -4.05
CA ALA A 14 -23.02 -13.82 -3.84
C ALA A 14 -21.81 -13.33 -3.01
N GLY A 15 -20.96 -14.25 -2.52
CA GLY A 15 -19.90 -13.93 -1.55
C GLY A 15 -18.56 -13.49 -2.09
N CYS A 16 -18.33 -13.41 -3.40
CA CYS A 16 -17.05 -12.98 -3.96
C CYS A 16 -17.10 -11.54 -4.48
N ALA A 17 -17.36 -10.57 -3.62
CA ALA A 17 -17.02 -9.19 -3.91
C ALA A 17 -15.51 -9.02 -3.68
N SER A 18 -14.70 -9.18 -4.73
CA SER A 18 -13.30 -8.79 -4.69
C SER A 18 -13.26 -7.25 -4.57
N THR A 19 -12.72 -6.74 -3.48
CA THR A 19 -12.38 -5.33 -3.33
C THR A 19 -11.21 -5.04 -4.28
N ASN A 20 -11.51 -4.81 -5.56
CA ASN A 20 -10.54 -4.26 -6.48
C ASN A 20 -10.40 -2.77 -6.12
N GLU A 21 -9.27 -2.39 -5.52
CA GLU A 21 -8.91 -0.97 -5.49
C GLU A 21 -8.93 -0.45 -6.94
N PRO A 22 -9.57 0.71 -7.19
CA PRO A 22 -9.59 1.26 -8.53
C PRO A 22 -8.16 1.45 -9.04
N PRO A 23 -7.88 1.09 -10.29
CA PRO A 23 -6.55 1.28 -10.86
C PRO A 23 -6.20 2.77 -10.82
N VAL A 24 -4.96 3.06 -10.44
CA VAL A 24 -4.43 4.42 -10.46
C VAL A 24 -4.53 4.95 -11.88
N GLN A 25 -5.21 6.09 -12.05
CA GLN A 25 -5.42 6.71 -13.35
C GLN A 25 -4.35 7.77 -13.61
N ALA A 26 -3.86 7.83 -14.85
CA ALA A 26 -3.14 8.99 -15.35
C ALA A 26 -4.11 10.19 -15.37
N ASN A 27 -3.62 11.38 -15.06
CA ASN A 27 -4.41 12.60 -14.92
C ASN A 27 -5.35 12.64 -13.70
N ASP A 28 -4.94 12.06 -12.59
CA ASP A 28 -5.61 12.22 -11.31
C ASP A 28 -5.62 13.72 -10.95
N PRO A 29 -6.79 14.35 -10.74
CA PRO A 29 -6.88 15.77 -10.38
C PRO A 29 -6.07 16.14 -9.14
N THR A 30 -5.87 15.18 -8.23
CA THR A 30 -5.07 15.38 -7.02
C THR A 30 -3.61 15.67 -7.36
N PHE A 31 -3.07 15.11 -8.43
CA PHE A 31 -1.68 15.28 -8.86
C PHE A 31 -1.52 16.28 -10.00
N ALA A 32 -2.62 16.87 -10.47
CA ALA A 32 -2.56 17.90 -11.50
C ALA A 32 -1.67 19.08 -11.04
N PRO A 33 -0.88 19.68 -11.94
CA PRO A 33 -0.09 20.86 -11.64
C PRO A 33 -0.99 22.00 -11.15
N VAL A 34 -0.64 22.62 -10.05
CA VAL A 34 -1.35 23.79 -9.53
C VAL A 34 -0.94 25.01 -10.35
N VAL A 35 -1.88 25.55 -11.11
CA VAL A 35 -1.69 26.85 -11.77
C VAL A 35 -2.11 27.93 -10.77
N PRO A 36 -1.19 28.80 -10.35
CA PRO A 36 -1.54 29.87 -9.41
C PRO A 36 -2.59 30.78 -10.04
N ASP A 37 -3.67 31.01 -9.33
CA ASP A 37 -4.70 31.98 -9.73
C ASP A 37 -4.19 33.38 -9.38
N TYR A 38 -3.40 33.96 -10.28
CA TYR A 38 -3.03 35.35 -10.16
C TYR A 38 -4.19 36.20 -10.69
N PRO A 39 -4.78 37.07 -9.87
CA PRO A 39 -5.75 38.03 -10.35
C PRO A 39 -5.09 38.92 -11.39
N ARG A 40 -5.40 38.67 -12.67
CA ARG A 40 -4.76 39.34 -13.81
C ARG A 40 -5.07 40.83 -13.88
N ASP A 41 -6.09 41.31 -13.17
CA ASP A 41 -6.67 42.64 -13.39
C ASP A 41 -7.04 43.43 -12.12
N GLN A 42 -6.52 43.10 -10.97
CA GLN A 42 -6.66 44.03 -9.84
C GLN A 42 -5.57 45.10 -9.95
N ILE A 43 -5.82 46.11 -10.80
CA ILE A 43 -5.15 47.39 -10.70
C ILE A 43 -5.68 48.01 -9.41
N VAL A 44 -4.95 47.84 -8.32
CA VAL A 44 -5.20 48.58 -7.09
C VAL A 44 -4.76 50.04 -7.40
N GLU A 45 -5.72 50.93 -7.48
CA GLU A 45 -5.48 52.37 -7.75
C GLU A 45 -4.96 53.04 -6.47
N ASP A 46 -3.92 52.49 -5.84
CA ASP A 46 -3.24 53.09 -4.68
C ASP A 46 -2.03 53.94 -5.07
N GLY A 47 -1.78 54.07 -6.37
CA GLY A 47 -0.63 54.83 -6.91
C GLY A 47 0.72 54.12 -6.71
N ALA A 48 0.79 52.95 -6.10
CA ALA A 48 2.01 52.20 -5.92
C ALA A 48 2.29 51.31 -7.14
N LEU A 49 3.47 51.48 -7.75
CA LEU A 49 4.00 50.57 -8.77
C LEU A 49 4.51 49.23 -8.16
N PHE A 50 4.74 49.21 -6.84
CA PHE A 50 5.28 48.06 -6.15
C PHE A 50 4.18 47.03 -5.84
N ARG A 51 4.32 45.83 -6.37
CA ARG A 51 3.43 44.67 -6.10
C ARG A 51 4.18 43.61 -5.29
N PRO A 52 3.91 43.49 -3.98
CA PRO A 52 4.68 42.59 -3.10
C PRO A 52 4.68 41.14 -3.57
N TYR A 53 3.57 40.68 -4.16
CA TYR A 53 3.42 39.29 -4.65
C TYR A 53 4.11 39.04 -6.00
N MET A 54 4.50 40.08 -6.76
CA MET A 54 5.27 39.98 -8.00
C MET A 54 6.74 40.45 -7.82
N ALA A 55 7.05 41.08 -6.70
CA ALA A 55 8.40 41.58 -6.47
C ALA A 55 9.35 40.41 -6.23
N ASN A 56 10.39 40.32 -7.07
CA ASN A 56 11.55 39.48 -6.80
C ASN A 56 12.55 40.29 -6.00
N SER A 57 13.13 39.70 -4.96
CA SER A 57 14.20 40.31 -4.22
C SER A 57 15.42 40.43 -5.14
N LEU A 58 15.99 41.66 -5.24
CA LEU A 58 17.18 41.90 -6.05
C LEU A 58 18.46 41.25 -5.50
N TYR A 59 18.41 40.79 -4.25
CA TYR A 59 19.57 40.27 -3.51
C TYR A 59 19.35 38.84 -2.99
N SER A 60 18.29 38.15 -3.42
CA SER A 60 18.06 36.75 -3.07
C SER A 60 18.19 35.87 -4.30
N ASP A 61 18.68 34.66 -4.10
CA ASP A 61 18.67 33.63 -5.12
C ASP A 61 17.24 33.36 -5.60
N VAL A 62 17.09 33.09 -6.88
CA VAL A 62 15.81 32.79 -7.52
C VAL A 62 15.48 31.31 -7.20
N THR A 63 15.15 31.05 -5.95
CA THR A 63 14.70 29.72 -5.52
C THR A 63 13.18 29.65 -5.48
N ALA A 64 12.66 28.47 -5.73
CA ALA A 64 11.22 28.18 -5.64
C ALA A 64 10.70 28.48 -4.23
N ARG A 65 9.69 29.34 -4.11
CA ARG A 65 9.10 29.77 -2.82
C ARG A 65 7.60 30.02 -2.89
N ARG A 66 7.02 29.93 -4.07
CA ARG A 66 5.62 30.29 -4.31
C ARG A 66 4.84 29.09 -4.79
N VAL A 67 3.54 29.11 -4.55
CA VAL A 67 2.62 28.13 -5.15
C VAL A 67 2.74 28.18 -6.67
N GLY A 68 2.89 27.04 -7.30
CA GLY A 68 3.11 26.91 -8.74
C GLY A 68 4.57 26.80 -9.15
N ASP A 69 5.52 27.11 -8.27
CA ASP A 69 6.96 26.93 -8.59
C ASP A 69 7.29 25.43 -8.75
N ILE A 70 8.28 25.16 -9.58
CA ILE A 70 8.73 23.81 -9.90
C ILE A 70 10.07 23.54 -9.23
N ILE A 71 10.15 22.36 -8.60
CA ILE A 71 11.36 21.88 -7.93
C ILE A 71 11.68 20.49 -8.48
N THR A 72 12.95 20.25 -8.76
CA THR A 72 13.44 18.93 -9.15
C THR A 72 13.87 18.16 -7.91
N VAL A 73 13.25 17.01 -7.68
CA VAL A 73 13.62 16.09 -6.60
C VAL A 73 14.49 14.99 -7.16
N THR A 74 15.73 14.90 -6.66
CA THR A 74 16.63 13.80 -6.93
C THR A 74 16.31 12.66 -5.98
N LEU A 75 15.77 11.57 -6.52
CA LEU A 75 15.41 10.37 -5.79
C LEU A 75 16.67 9.54 -5.50
N SER A 76 16.91 9.26 -4.23
CA SER A 76 18.00 8.40 -3.76
C SER A 76 17.52 7.62 -2.54
N GLU A 77 16.68 6.62 -2.79
CA GLU A 77 16.10 5.79 -1.75
C GLU A 77 16.74 4.41 -1.76
N ASN A 78 17.17 3.96 -0.59
CA ASN A 78 17.70 2.62 -0.38
C ASN A 78 17.08 2.03 0.88
N THR A 79 16.25 1.02 0.72
CA THR A 79 15.56 0.38 1.82
C THR A 79 15.92 -1.09 1.89
N ASN A 80 16.49 -1.50 3.02
CA ASN A 80 16.75 -2.89 3.34
C ASN A 80 15.84 -3.29 4.49
N ALA A 81 14.92 -4.19 4.25
CA ALA A 81 14.02 -4.72 5.25
C ALA A 81 14.24 -6.23 5.41
N SER A 82 14.48 -6.67 6.64
CA SER A 82 14.47 -8.07 7.02
C SER A 82 13.32 -8.31 7.99
N LYS A 83 12.48 -9.28 7.69
CA LYS A 83 11.36 -9.68 8.54
C LYS A 83 11.48 -11.17 8.86
N SER A 84 11.51 -11.50 10.14
CA SER A 84 11.40 -12.87 10.63
C SER A 84 10.10 -13.03 11.40
N ALA A 85 9.36 -14.07 11.11
CA ALA A 85 8.15 -14.44 11.84
C ALA A 85 8.22 -15.93 12.18
N GLY A 86 8.18 -16.26 13.48
CA GLY A 86 8.04 -17.63 13.97
C GLY A 86 6.61 -17.80 14.49
N THR A 87 5.93 -18.83 14.03
CA THR A 87 4.62 -19.23 14.53
C THR A 87 4.73 -20.64 15.10
N GLN A 88 4.43 -20.77 16.36
CA GLN A 88 4.35 -22.07 17.04
C GLN A 88 2.92 -22.27 17.52
N THR A 89 2.29 -23.31 17.01
CA THR A 89 0.92 -23.68 17.42
C THR A 89 0.95 -25.12 17.84
N SER A 90 0.64 -25.38 19.10
CA SER A 90 0.41 -26.73 19.64
C SER A 90 -1.07 -26.91 19.94
N ARG A 91 -1.63 -28.00 19.49
CA ARG A 91 -3.03 -28.37 19.75
C ARG A 91 -3.08 -29.79 20.21
N ASP A 92 -3.48 -29.99 21.46
CA ASP A 92 -3.76 -31.30 22.02
C ASP A 92 -5.27 -31.48 22.06
N THR A 93 -5.76 -32.48 21.38
CA THR A 93 -7.19 -32.87 21.41
C THR A 93 -7.30 -34.32 21.89
N GLY A 94 -7.75 -34.46 23.11
CA GLY A 94 -8.09 -35.76 23.67
C GLY A 94 -9.64 -35.94 23.64
N VAL A 95 -10.12 -36.97 23.00
CA VAL A 95 -11.52 -37.38 23.06
C VAL A 95 -11.57 -38.77 23.71
N ASP A 96 -11.93 -38.77 24.99
CA ASP A 96 -12.20 -40.02 25.71
C ASP A 96 -13.69 -40.35 25.56
N LEU A 97 -13.97 -41.32 24.71
CA LEU A 97 -15.33 -41.91 24.61
C LEU A 97 -15.50 -42.96 25.70
N GLN A 98 -16.56 -42.82 26.49
CA GLN A 98 -16.90 -43.85 27.48
C GLN A 98 -17.10 -45.20 26.80
N PRO A 99 -16.82 -46.32 27.50
CA PRO A 99 -16.98 -47.63 26.96
C PRO A 99 -18.41 -47.83 26.42
N ILE A 100 -18.54 -48.44 25.24
CA ILE A 100 -19.83 -48.72 24.65
C ILE A 100 -20.53 -49.77 25.53
N THR A 101 -21.61 -49.34 26.15
CA THR A 101 -22.46 -50.25 26.99
C THR A 101 -23.58 -50.85 26.14
N GLY A 102 -23.76 -52.15 26.22
CA GLY A 102 -24.89 -52.87 25.58
C GLY A 102 -26.21 -52.62 26.31
N LEU A 103 -27.30 -53.14 25.72
CA LEU A 103 -28.68 -53.20 26.29
C LEU A 103 -28.67 -53.92 27.61
N GLY A 104 -28.35 -53.34 28.70
CA GLY A 104 -28.23 -53.91 30.04
C GLY A 104 -27.21 -53.24 30.94
N GLY A 105 -26.55 -52.16 30.42
CA GLY A 105 -25.63 -51.34 31.19
C GLY A 105 -24.23 -51.94 31.40
N ASN A 106 -23.93 -53.10 30.83
CA ASN A 106 -22.60 -53.69 30.91
C ASN A 106 -21.74 -53.33 29.70
N ALA A 107 -20.45 -53.08 29.93
CA ALA A 107 -19.48 -52.79 28.88
C ALA A 107 -19.40 -54.01 27.91
N ILE A 108 -19.40 -53.76 26.61
CA ILE A 108 -19.20 -54.81 25.60
C ILE A 108 -17.72 -55.17 25.62
N ASN A 109 -17.44 -56.43 26.05
CA ASN A 109 -16.10 -57.00 26.06
C ASN A 109 -15.93 -57.94 24.87
N LEU A 110 -14.86 -57.75 24.09
CA LEU A 110 -14.42 -58.68 23.07
C LEU A 110 -13.13 -59.36 23.56
N GLY A 111 -13.19 -60.68 23.86
CA GLY A 111 -11.99 -61.42 24.32
C GLY A 111 -11.49 -61.04 25.73
N GLY A 112 -12.34 -60.48 26.60
CA GLY A 112 -11.97 -60.09 27.98
C GLY A 112 -11.54 -58.67 28.20
N GLU A 113 -11.43 -57.88 27.11
CA GLU A 113 -11.06 -56.46 27.15
C GLU A 113 -12.27 -55.59 26.76
N SER A 114 -12.51 -54.49 27.49
CA SER A 114 -13.54 -53.50 27.14
C SER A 114 -13.15 -52.71 25.91
N ILE A 115 -14.04 -52.54 24.96
CA ILE A 115 -13.83 -51.72 23.77
C ILE A 115 -13.88 -50.24 24.21
N GLN A 116 -12.73 -49.62 24.37
CA GLN A 116 -12.58 -48.16 24.54
C GLN A 116 -12.08 -47.56 23.26
N LEU A 117 -12.80 -46.60 22.73
CA LEU A 117 -12.37 -45.82 21.57
C LEU A 117 -11.84 -44.46 22.10
N GLY A 118 -10.58 -44.42 22.39
CA GLY A 118 -9.89 -43.15 22.70
C GLY A 118 -9.12 -42.68 21.46
N VAL A 119 -9.36 -41.46 21.01
CA VAL A 119 -8.60 -40.83 19.95
C VAL A 119 -7.83 -39.68 20.59
N ASN A 120 -6.53 -39.86 20.73
CA ASN A 120 -5.62 -38.78 21.12
C ASN A 120 -4.92 -38.29 19.86
N ALA A 121 -5.19 -37.03 19.48
CA ALA A 121 -4.50 -36.36 18.38
C ALA A 121 -3.72 -35.19 18.96
N SER A 122 -2.40 -35.26 18.86
CA SER A 122 -1.51 -34.11 19.10
C SER A 122 -1.01 -33.58 17.75
N ASN A 123 -1.20 -32.33 17.51
CA ASN A 123 -0.71 -31.66 16.32
C ASN A 123 0.18 -30.48 16.72
N ASP A 124 1.46 -30.62 16.46
CA ASP A 124 2.45 -29.56 16.67
C ASP A 124 2.83 -28.97 15.32
N PHE A 125 2.54 -27.70 15.14
CA PHE A 125 2.94 -26.95 13.96
C PHE A 125 3.98 -25.89 14.35
N THR A 126 5.15 -25.96 13.73
CA THR A 126 6.20 -24.95 13.84
C THR A 126 6.44 -24.38 12.44
N GLY A 127 6.15 -23.12 12.26
CA GLY A 127 6.37 -22.41 11.01
C GLY A 127 7.39 -21.28 11.22
N ASP A 128 8.51 -21.32 10.52
CA ASP A 128 9.50 -20.25 10.47
C ASP A 128 9.42 -19.60 9.10
N ALA A 129 9.14 -18.30 9.07
CA ALA A 129 9.16 -17.51 7.86
C ALA A 129 10.23 -16.42 7.98
N GLN A 130 11.14 -16.39 7.03
CA GLN A 130 12.14 -15.33 6.90
C GLN A 130 12.02 -14.69 5.53
N ALA A 131 11.82 -13.37 5.51
CA ALA A 131 11.78 -12.58 4.29
C ALA A 131 12.78 -11.44 4.39
N SER A 132 13.64 -11.32 3.38
CA SER A 132 14.53 -10.17 3.19
C SER A 132 14.17 -9.49 1.87
N GLN A 133 14.04 -8.17 1.93
CA GLN A 133 13.71 -7.34 0.79
C GLN A 133 14.64 -6.15 0.73
N SER A 134 15.25 -5.95 -0.43
CA SER A 134 16.10 -4.79 -0.72
C SER A 134 15.49 -4.05 -1.90
N ASN A 135 15.19 -2.78 -1.70
CA ASN A 135 14.68 -1.91 -2.76
C ASN A 135 15.61 -0.70 -2.92
N SER A 136 15.92 -0.34 -4.15
CA SER A 136 16.63 0.90 -4.47
C SER A 136 15.87 1.65 -5.54
N LEU A 137 15.67 2.96 -5.33
CA LEU A 137 15.03 3.86 -6.26
C LEU A 137 15.92 5.06 -6.50
N ASN A 138 16.43 5.19 -7.71
CA ASN A 138 17.30 6.28 -8.12
C ASN A 138 16.71 6.93 -9.38
N GLY A 139 16.70 8.27 -9.41
CA GLY A 139 16.15 9.02 -10.54
C GLY A 139 15.86 10.46 -10.18
N SER A 140 15.08 11.13 -11.00
CA SER A 140 14.62 12.48 -10.74
C SER A 140 13.16 12.67 -11.15
N ILE A 141 12.47 13.49 -10.39
CA ILE A 141 11.10 13.90 -10.66
C ILE A 141 10.94 15.40 -10.41
N SER A 142 10.29 16.10 -11.33
CA SER A 142 9.90 17.49 -11.12
C SER A 142 8.54 17.52 -10.44
N VAL A 143 8.44 18.32 -9.39
CA VAL A 143 7.23 18.48 -8.57
C VAL A 143 6.85 19.96 -8.51
N THR A 144 5.59 20.23 -8.25
CA THR A 144 5.06 21.59 -8.12
C THR A 144 4.80 21.91 -6.65
N VAL A 145 5.09 23.12 -6.24
CA VAL A 145 4.68 23.64 -4.92
C VAL A 145 3.17 23.87 -4.95
N VAL A 146 2.44 23.13 -4.12
CA VAL A 146 0.98 23.22 -4.05
C VAL A 146 0.49 24.14 -2.95
N ASP A 147 1.30 24.36 -1.91
CA ASP A 147 0.97 25.24 -0.80
C ASP A 147 2.25 25.72 -0.11
N VAL A 148 2.16 26.88 0.56
CA VAL A 148 3.24 27.47 1.36
C VAL A 148 2.73 27.66 2.77
N LEU A 149 3.29 26.91 3.71
CA LEU A 149 2.91 26.96 5.11
C LEU A 149 3.36 28.28 5.78
N PRO A 150 2.72 28.72 6.88
CA PRO A 150 3.08 29.96 7.58
C PRO A 150 4.54 30.04 8.05
N ASN A 151 5.19 28.89 8.26
CA ASN A 151 6.60 28.78 8.60
C ASN A 151 7.53 28.76 7.36
N GLN A 152 7.01 29.07 6.18
CA GLN A 152 7.70 29.10 4.89
C GLN A 152 8.17 27.71 4.39
N ASN A 153 7.68 26.64 4.97
CA ASN A 153 7.85 25.32 4.39
C ASN A 153 6.92 25.16 3.18
N LEU A 154 7.40 24.43 2.18
CA LEU A 154 6.68 24.23 0.93
C LEU A 154 6.08 22.83 0.92
N VAL A 155 4.79 22.73 0.60
CA VAL A 155 4.13 21.47 0.33
C VAL A 155 4.30 21.18 -1.15
N ILE A 156 4.92 20.04 -1.47
CA ILE A 156 5.21 19.66 -2.85
C ILE A 156 4.41 18.44 -3.27
N ARG A 157 4.08 18.41 -4.55
CA ARG A 157 3.38 17.28 -5.18
C ARG A 157 3.74 17.19 -6.64
N GLY A 158 3.89 15.95 -7.13
CA GLY A 158 4.12 15.70 -8.53
C GLY A 158 3.90 14.25 -8.91
N GLU A 159 3.64 14.02 -10.18
CA GLU A 159 3.62 12.70 -10.78
C GLU A 159 4.37 12.70 -12.11
N LYS A 160 4.96 11.56 -12.44
CA LYS A 160 5.64 11.33 -13.71
C LYS A 160 5.20 9.98 -14.25
N TRP A 161 4.66 10.00 -15.46
CA TRP A 161 4.27 8.81 -16.18
C TRP A 161 5.30 8.49 -17.27
N LEU A 162 5.60 7.22 -17.40
CA LEU A 162 6.52 6.67 -18.40
C LEU A 162 5.80 5.53 -19.09
N THR A 163 5.51 5.70 -20.38
CA THR A 163 4.93 4.64 -21.19
C THR A 163 6.06 3.87 -21.84
N LEU A 164 6.22 2.61 -21.48
CA LEU A 164 7.19 1.67 -22.03
C LEU A 164 6.49 0.63 -22.91
N ASN A 165 7.27 -0.13 -23.69
CA ASN A 165 6.74 -1.11 -24.65
C ASN A 165 5.78 -2.15 -24.03
N HIS A 166 5.83 -2.38 -22.72
CA HIS A 166 5.08 -3.44 -22.04
C HIS A 166 4.13 -2.92 -20.96
N GLY A 167 3.91 -1.62 -20.89
CA GLY A 167 2.99 -0.99 -19.93
C GLY A 167 3.40 0.40 -19.53
N ASP A 168 2.55 1.02 -18.74
CA ASP A 168 2.79 2.34 -18.17
C ASP A 168 3.37 2.19 -16.76
N GLU A 169 4.38 2.97 -16.47
CA GLU A 169 4.97 3.10 -15.15
C GLU A 169 4.76 4.51 -14.65
N TYR A 170 4.58 4.68 -13.36
CA TYR A 170 4.43 6.00 -12.77
C TYR A 170 5.16 6.13 -11.45
N ILE A 171 5.58 7.35 -11.19
CA ILE A 171 6.15 7.79 -9.91
C ILE A 171 5.28 8.94 -9.41
N ARG A 172 4.82 8.86 -8.18
CA ARG A 172 4.14 9.92 -7.45
C ARG A 172 4.94 10.31 -6.23
N LEU A 173 5.07 11.59 -6.01
CA LEU A 173 5.78 12.13 -4.86
C LEU A 173 4.93 13.22 -4.20
N THR A 174 4.78 13.13 -2.90
CA THR A 174 4.23 14.20 -2.06
C THR A 174 5.08 14.35 -0.80
N GLY A 175 5.16 15.55 -0.28
CA GLY A 175 5.88 15.80 0.95
C GLY A 175 5.98 17.28 1.31
N ILE A 176 6.73 17.56 2.36
CA ILE A 176 6.97 18.91 2.85
C ILE A 176 8.48 19.16 2.85
N ILE A 177 8.90 20.28 2.30
CA ILE A 177 10.31 20.68 2.25
C ILE A 177 10.52 22.04 2.92
N ARG A 178 11.70 22.25 3.44
CA ARG A 178 12.11 23.58 3.89
C ARG A 178 12.62 24.37 2.70
N SER A 179 12.19 25.61 2.58
CA SER A 179 12.67 26.51 1.53
C SER A 179 14.19 26.68 1.55
N ALA A 180 14.82 26.59 2.71
CA ALA A 180 16.28 26.69 2.86
C ALA A 180 17.06 25.45 2.37
N ASP A 181 16.39 24.30 2.21
CA ASP A 181 17.01 23.06 1.73
C ASP A 181 16.98 22.97 0.19
N VAL A 182 16.28 23.89 -0.47
CA VAL A 182 16.22 23.97 -1.94
C VAL A 182 17.48 24.68 -2.44
N SER A 183 18.20 24.04 -3.34
CA SER A 183 19.41 24.59 -3.94
C SER A 183 19.07 25.79 -4.86
N PRO A 184 20.05 26.65 -5.23
CA PRO A 184 19.84 27.71 -6.21
C PRO A 184 19.35 27.23 -7.58
N ASP A 185 19.65 25.97 -7.93
CA ASP A 185 19.20 25.33 -9.17
C ASP A 185 17.78 24.73 -9.05
N ASN A 186 17.08 24.99 -7.93
CA ASN A 186 15.78 24.42 -7.59
C ASN A 186 15.79 22.89 -7.51
N GLU A 187 16.86 22.34 -6.96
CA GLU A 187 16.99 20.92 -6.71
C GLU A 187 16.97 20.59 -5.21
N ILE A 188 16.45 19.42 -4.86
CA ILE A 188 16.47 18.87 -3.51
C ILE A 188 16.61 17.36 -3.55
N LEU A 189 17.28 16.78 -2.54
CA LEU A 189 17.35 15.33 -2.36
C LEU A 189 16.08 14.81 -1.69
N SER A 190 15.58 13.65 -2.13
CA SER A 190 14.39 13.01 -1.54
C SER A 190 14.54 12.74 -0.04
N THR A 191 15.75 12.47 0.44
CA THR A 191 16.08 12.23 1.84
C THR A 191 15.86 13.46 2.75
N ARG A 192 15.73 14.67 2.18
CA ARG A 192 15.44 15.91 2.91
C ARG A 192 13.95 16.28 2.96
N ILE A 193 13.11 15.45 2.37
CA ILE A 193 11.66 15.67 2.31
C ILE A 193 11.02 15.09 3.56
N ALA A 194 10.35 15.93 4.32
CA ALA A 194 9.57 15.50 5.46
C ALA A 194 8.22 14.91 5.01
N ASN A 195 7.74 13.86 5.69
CA ASN A 195 6.52 13.14 5.36
C ASN A 195 6.45 12.73 3.88
N ALA A 196 7.60 12.32 3.33
CA ALA A 196 7.70 11.89 1.95
C ALA A 196 6.84 10.64 1.70
N ARG A 197 6.00 10.71 0.67
CA ARG A 197 5.30 9.56 0.13
C ARG A 197 5.71 9.40 -1.32
N ILE A 198 6.50 8.36 -1.56
CA ILE A 198 6.99 8.01 -2.89
C ILE A 198 6.30 6.73 -3.29
N GLN A 199 5.51 6.78 -4.34
CA GLN A 199 4.83 5.64 -4.91
C GLN A 199 5.38 5.39 -6.30
N TYR A 200 5.95 4.21 -6.51
CA TYR A 200 6.36 3.71 -7.81
C TYR A 200 5.57 2.45 -8.12
N SER A 201 4.93 2.40 -9.26
CA SER A 201 4.18 1.24 -9.71
C SER A 201 4.09 1.23 -11.23
N GLY A 202 3.75 0.07 -11.79
CA GLY A 202 3.54 -0.11 -13.22
C GLY A 202 2.30 -0.96 -13.49
N THR A 203 1.67 -0.74 -14.64
CA THR A 203 0.47 -1.48 -15.08
C THR A 203 0.81 -2.62 -16.04
N GLY A 204 2.09 -2.89 -16.28
CA GLY A 204 2.56 -3.85 -17.29
C GLY A 204 2.37 -5.32 -16.93
N SER A 205 2.72 -6.19 -17.87
CA SER A 205 2.67 -7.65 -17.73
C SER A 205 3.54 -8.20 -16.59
N PHE A 206 4.62 -7.47 -16.22
CA PHE A 206 5.47 -7.83 -15.10
C PHE A 206 4.78 -7.70 -13.73
N ALA A 207 3.90 -6.73 -13.54
CA ALA A 207 3.13 -6.59 -12.32
C ALA A 207 2.19 -7.78 -12.10
N ARG A 208 1.62 -8.31 -13.17
CA ARG A 208 0.72 -9.48 -13.14
C ARG A 208 1.45 -10.81 -12.97
N SER A 209 2.70 -10.91 -13.36
CA SER A 209 3.47 -12.16 -13.22
C SER A 209 3.83 -12.51 -11.77
N GLN A 210 3.75 -11.55 -10.87
CA GLN A 210 3.97 -11.76 -9.42
C GLN A 210 2.68 -12.12 -8.65
N GLU A 211 1.53 -12.07 -9.30
CA GLU A 211 0.28 -12.51 -8.68
C GLU A 211 0.16 -14.03 -8.72
N LYS A 212 -0.09 -14.62 -7.55
CA LYS A 212 -0.45 -16.05 -7.49
C LYS A 212 -1.70 -16.28 -8.32
N GLY A 213 -1.66 -17.28 -9.21
CA GLY A 213 -2.82 -17.68 -10.00
C GLY A 213 -4.02 -17.97 -9.08
N TRP A 214 -5.23 -17.78 -9.59
CA TRP A 214 -6.47 -17.97 -8.83
C TRP A 214 -6.58 -19.35 -8.15
N LEU A 215 -6.06 -20.40 -8.83
CA LEU A 215 -6.04 -21.75 -8.30
C LEU A 215 -5.10 -21.87 -7.10
N ALA A 216 -3.91 -21.23 -7.16
CA ALA A 216 -2.98 -21.20 -6.04
C ALA A 216 -3.51 -20.39 -4.86
N LYS A 217 -4.26 -19.30 -5.13
CA LYS A 217 -4.98 -18.54 -4.09
C LYS A 217 -6.06 -19.39 -3.43
N PHE A 218 -6.77 -20.22 -4.20
CA PHE A 218 -7.80 -21.11 -3.67
C PHE A 218 -7.22 -22.20 -2.77
N PHE A 219 -6.17 -22.90 -3.20
CA PHE A 219 -5.53 -23.97 -2.41
C PHE A 219 -4.71 -23.45 -1.21
N SER A 220 -4.30 -22.17 -1.20
CA SER A 220 -3.61 -21.54 -0.07
C SER A 220 -4.54 -20.74 0.84
N SER A 221 -5.86 -20.80 0.63
CA SER A 221 -6.83 -20.10 1.46
C SER A 221 -7.10 -20.88 2.74
N GLU A 222 -7.42 -20.17 3.83
CA GLU A 222 -7.82 -20.76 5.12
C GLU A 222 -9.08 -21.65 5.05
N TRP A 223 -9.77 -21.62 3.91
CA TRP A 223 -10.99 -22.41 3.67
C TRP A 223 -10.71 -23.81 3.13
N TRP A 224 -9.44 -24.13 2.82
CA TRP A 224 -9.08 -25.46 2.35
C TRP A 224 -8.70 -26.34 3.53
N PRO A 225 -9.36 -27.49 3.74
CA PRO A 225 -9.24 -28.32 4.96
C PRO A 225 -8.00 -29.24 5.01
N LEU A 226 -6.93 -28.97 4.22
CA LEU A 226 -5.68 -29.75 4.25
C LEU A 226 -4.53 -28.91 4.72
#